data_3b4092f389271a098ef69f30fa10b90f
#
_entry.id   3b4092f389271a098ef69f30fa10b90f
#
_cell.length_a   1.000
_cell.length_b   1.000
_cell.length_c   1.000
_cell.angle_alpha   90.00
_cell.angle_beta   90.00
_cell.angle_gamma   90.00
#
_symmetry.space_group_name_H-M   'P 1'
#
loop_
_entity.id
_entity.type
_entity.pdbx_description
1 polymer ?
#
loop_
_entity_poly.entity_id
_entity_poly.type
_entity_poly.pdbx_seq_one_letter_code
_entity_poly.pdbx_strand_id
1 'polypeptide(L)'
;MDKKIKKIAHLADIHIRKLHRFVEYRDVFNKLYKKLEELKPDLIYIGGDVVHGKLDTSPEEIRLLADFFLNLSNISKTIIITGNHDCNLNNKSREDVLSPVVDLVQQINPNLIYWKESGVYELGGCHFGLLSVFDITKDNKPNLKNLPRAKDIEGKNKIALYHGSVGTFEVDTGLKMSDDFVGVQDFDGYDMVLLGDIHKRQFLNKEETIAYCGSLIQQNFAESPEHGFLLWDVETRKSEFIQIKNDYGYKTIRVEDGDIKSKMNFVPRFGNLKVKHRNTPVEQLRLIEMDLRKKYTEIKSVAFEKMDSIENRLNESSTKISIEDIHDLKVQNGLIEKVARLENPAIDDKTLQRLFDINEFTNSSIGMKNDLPRNVDWKLKYIEFGNMFSYGKRNKIDFTKLNGVVGVVAPNHSGKSALIDIIAYTIFDTCSRTFKAIEVLNNKSKNFEVKLSLEVNGVDYIIHRTGLLKERRVRKTGEIRRLCPVAVKFYVEENGELIDLSGAARS
;
A
#
# COMPACT_ATOMS: atom_id res chain seq x y z
N MET A 1 1.70 35.82 -22.71
CA MET A 1 0.38 35.27 -22.32
C MET A 1 0.50 33.76 -22.29
N ASP A 2 0.07 33.13 -21.24
CA ASP A 2 0.06 31.67 -21.16
C ASP A 2 -0.89 31.09 -22.23
N LYS A 3 -0.47 29.98 -22.85
CA LYS A 3 -1.27 29.25 -23.82
C LYS A 3 -2.58 28.83 -23.18
N LYS A 4 -3.72 29.06 -23.87
CA LYS A 4 -5.04 28.65 -23.38
C LYS A 4 -5.10 27.14 -23.20
N ILE A 5 -5.52 26.68 -22.02
CA ILE A 5 -5.72 25.27 -21.70
C ILE A 5 -7.03 24.80 -22.32
N LYS A 6 -6.95 23.79 -23.19
CA LYS A 6 -8.11 23.11 -23.81
C LYS A 6 -8.20 21.64 -23.38
N LYS A 7 -7.04 20.98 -23.20
CA LYS A 7 -6.96 19.58 -22.83
C LYS A 7 -6.14 19.40 -21.56
N ILE A 8 -6.67 18.66 -20.59
CA ILE A 8 -6.01 18.33 -19.32
C ILE A 8 -5.85 16.80 -19.21
N ALA A 9 -4.63 16.31 -19.07
CA ALA A 9 -4.36 14.94 -18.69
C ALA A 9 -4.38 14.85 -17.17
N HIS A 10 -5.36 14.14 -16.60
CA HIS A 10 -5.59 13.99 -15.17
C HIS A 10 -5.07 12.62 -14.70
N LEU A 11 -3.98 12.64 -13.95
CA LEU A 11 -3.35 11.50 -13.27
C LEU A 11 -3.47 11.66 -11.76
N ALA A 12 -3.46 10.55 -11.01
CA ALA A 12 -3.33 10.51 -9.55
C ALA A 12 -2.80 9.14 -9.12
N ASP A 13 -2.50 8.99 -7.84
CA ASP A 13 -2.26 7.69 -7.20
C ASP A 13 -1.19 6.86 -7.92
N ILE A 14 -0.03 7.47 -8.15
CA ILE A 14 1.11 6.84 -8.82
C ILE A 14 1.77 5.81 -7.91
N HIS A 15 1.89 6.14 -6.60
CA HIS A 15 2.43 5.30 -5.54
C HIS A 15 3.77 4.66 -5.88
N ILE A 16 4.77 5.46 -6.26
CA ILE A 16 6.15 4.98 -6.42
C ILE A 16 6.59 4.37 -5.09
N ARG A 17 7.00 3.09 -5.12
CA ARG A 17 7.36 2.32 -3.93
C ARG A 17 8.86 2.20 -3.80
N LYS A 18 9.38 2.39 -2.59
CA LYS A 18 10.78 2.19 -2.25
C LYS A 18 11.23 0.76 -2.60
N LEU A 19 12.33 0.66 -3.32
CA LEU A 19 13.02 -0.60 -3.68
C LEU A 19 12.20 -1.64 -4.45
N HIS A 20 10.97 -1.30 -4.87
CA HIS A 20 10.08 -2.25 -5.52
C HIS A 20 9.53 -1.72 -6.85
N ARG A 21 9.31 -2.63 -7.80
CA ARG A 21 8.61 -2.35 -9.06
C ARG A 21 9.25 -1.29 -9.97
N PHE A 22 10.52 -0.91 -9.79
CA PHE A 22 11.14 0.17 -10.58
C PHE A 22 11.20 -0.14 -12.07
N VAL A 23 11.39 -1.39 -12.46
CA VAL A 23 11.37 -1.81 -13.87
C VAL A 23 9.97 -1.59 -14.46
N GLU A 24 8.93 -1.92 -13.70
CA GLU A 24 7.53 -1.70 -14.08
C GLU A 24 7.21 -0.21 -14.21
N TYR A 25 7.59 0.62 -13.21
CA TYR A 25 7.39 2.07 -13.30
C TYR A 25 8.05 2.67 -14.54
N ARG A 26 9.30 2.31 -14.82
CA ARG A 26 10.01 2.81 -16.01
C ARG A 26 9.32 2.40 -17.30
N ASP A 27 8.85 1.16 -17.41
CA ASP A 27 8.13 0.68 -18.59
C ASP A 27 6.80 1.44 -18.78
N VAL A 28 6.01 1.55 -17.73
CA VAL A 28 4.72 2.26 -17.74
C VAL A 28 4.91 3.75 -18.00
N PHE A 29 5.90 4.41 -17.37
CA PHE A 29 6.20 5.82 -17.58
C PHE A 29 6.64 6.09 -19.01
N ASN A 30 7.46 5.24 -19.60
CA ASN A 30 7.85 5.38 -21.01
C ASN A 30 6.65 5.27 -21.96
N LYS A 31 5.70 4.37 -21.66
CA LYS A 31 4.45 4.25 -22.41
C LYS A 31 3.54 5.48 -22.22
N LEU A 32 3.47 5.98 -20.98
CA LEU A 32 2.74 7.19 -20.62
C LEU A 32 3.29 8.42 -21.38
N TYR A 33 4.61 8.64 -21.36
CA TYR A 33 5.26 9.77 -22.05
C TYR A 33 4.94 9.75 -23.54
N LYS A 34 5.12 8.61 -24.21
CA LYS A 34 4.78 8.46 -25.64
C LYS A 34 3.31 8.81 -25.91
N LYS A 35 2.41 8.35 -25.01
CA LYS A 35 0.99 8.61 -25.17
C LYS A 35 0.64 10.09 -24.96
N LEU A 36 1.27 10.75 -24.00
CA LEU A 36 1.10 12.19 -23.76
C LEU A 36 1.69 13.01 -24.92
N GLU A 37 2.83 12.63 -25.51
CA GLU A 37 3.41 13.26 -26.69
C GLU A 37 2.50 13.15 -27.93
N GLU A 38 1.79 12.00 -28.10
CA GLU A 38 0.79 11.81 -29.15
C GLU A 38 -0.44 12.71 -28.94
N LEU A 39 -0.98 12.75 -27.72
CA LEU A 39 -2.22 13.44 -27.37
C LEU A 39 -2.03 14.96 -27.21
N LYS A 40 -0.83 15.40 -26.87
CA LYS A 40 -0.41 16.80 -26.68
C LYS A 40 -1.39 17.58 -25.79
N PRO A 41 -1.60 17.14 -24.52
CA PRO A 41 -2.42 17.92 -23.58
C PRO A 41 -1.76 19.28 -23.36
N ASP A 42 -2.58 20.31 -23.10
CA ASP A 42 -2.07 21.65 -22.77
C ASP A 42 -1.60 21.72 -21.31
N LEU A 43 -2.14 20.81 -20.46
CA LEU A 43 -1.82 20.68 -19.06
C LEU A 43 -1.81 19.22 -18.65
N ILE A 44 -0.83 18.83 -17.84
CA ILE A 44 -0.80 17.58 -17.11
C ILE A 44 -1.09 17.92 -15.64
N TYR A 45 -2.04 17.25 -15.03
CA TYR A 45 -2.38 17.40 -13.62
C TYR A 45 -2.17 16.09 -12.89
N ILE A 46 -1.44 16.14 -11.77
CA ILE A 46 -1.19 15.01 -10.87
C ILE A 46 -1.89 15.29 -9.54
N GLY A 47 -2.96 14.55 -9.29
CA GLY A 47 -3.87 14.71 -8.16
C GLY A 47 -3.38 14.10 -6.85
N GLY A 48 -2.07 14.09 -6.57
CA GLY A 48 -1.48 13.60 -5.32
C GLY A 48 -1.13 12.11 -5.34
N ASP A 49 -0.59 11.64 -4.21
CA ASP A 49 -0.11 10.27 -3.95
C ASP A 49 0.88 9.78 -5.00
N VAL A 50 1.90 10.60 -5.24
CA VAL A 50 2.97 10.29 -6.20
C VAL A 50 3.90 9.23 -5.63
N VAL A 51 4.22 9.30 -4.33
CA VAL A 51 5.01 8.29 -3.61
C VAL A 51 4.13 7.49 -2.66
N HIS A 52 4.58 6.28 -2.33
CA HIS A 52 3.86 5.44 -1.38
C HIS A 52 4.29 5.65 0.08
N GLY A 53 5.52 6.05 0.29
CA GLY A 53 6.14 6.16 1.62
C GLY A 53 6.33 7.59 2.08
N LYS A 54 5.68 7.98 3.18
CA LYS A 54 5.67 9.36 3.75
C LYS A 54 7.03 9.85 4.28
N LEU A 55 7.92 8.96 4.71
CA LEU A 55 9.08 9.33 5.53
C LEU A 55 10.38 8.65 5.14
N ASP A 56 10.34 7.69 4.25
CA ASP A 56 11.46 6.80 4.00
C ASP A 56 11.61 6.57 2.48
N THR A 57 12.52 7.30 1.87
CA THR A 57 12.80 7.27 0.44
C THR A 57 14.18 6.67 0.16
N SER A 58 14.33 5.96 -0.97
CA SER A 58 15.62 5.50 -1.45
C SER A 58 16.20 6.45 -2.50
N PRO A 59 17.54 6.46 -2.73
CA PRO A 59 18.14 7.23 -3.81
C PRO A 59 17.57 6.91 -5.19
N GLU A 60 17.21 5.64 -5.42
CA GLU A 60 16.60 5.17 -6.67
C GLU A 60 15.19 5.71 -6.85
N GLU A 61 14.42 5.78 -5.76
CA GLU A 61 13.07 6.36 -5.75
C GLU A 61 13.12 7.86 -6.03
N ILE A 62 14.02 8.60 -5.38
CA ILE A 62 14.24 10.03 -5.63
C ILE A 62 14.59 10.26 -7.10
N ARG A 63 15.49 9.46 -7.67
CA ARG A 63 15.87 9.56 -9.09
C ARG A 63 14.68 9.28 -9.99
N LEU A 64 13.92 8.23 -9.74
CA LEU A 64 12.74 7.88 -10.54
C LEU A 64 11.69 8.99 -10.49
N LEU A 65 11.50 9.59 -9.31
CA LEU A 65 10.58 10.71 -9.11
C LEU A 65 11.03 11.96 -9.86
N ALA A 66 12.32 12.31 -9.78
CA ALA A 66 12.89 13.44 -10.50
C ALA A 66 12.79 13.25 -12.02
N ASP A 67 13.12 12.06 -12.52
CA ASP A 67 12.99 11.71 -13.93
C ASP A 67 11.52 11.79 -14.40
N PHE A 68 10.59 11.33 -13.57
CA PHE A 68 9.15 11.38 -13.84
C PHE A 68 8.67 12.82 -14.02
N PHE A 69 8.98 13.70 -13.07
CA PHE A 69 8.59 15.10 -13.12
C PHE A 69 9.25 15.85 -14.29
N LEU A 70 10.53 15.62 -14.54
CA LEU A 70 11.25 16.26 -15.62
C LEU A 70 10.68 15.86 -16.98
N ASN A 71 10.41 14.57 -17.21
CA ASN A 71 9.85 14.11 -18.47
C ASN A 71 8.43 14.67 -18.71
N LEU A 72 7.57 14.69 -17.69
CA LEU A 72 6.23 15.25 -17.83
C LEU A 72 6.28 16.76 -18.12
N SER A 73 7.12 17.51 -17.40
CA SER A 73 7.26 18.96 -17.59
C SER A 73 7.91 19.32 -18.92
N ASN A 74 8.70 18.43 -19.54
CA ASN A 74 9.19 18.57 -20.91
C ASN A 74 8.08 18.40 -21.96
N ILE A 75 7.07 17.59 -21.67
CA ILE A 75 5.96 17.36 -22.61
C ILE A 75 4.95 18.52 -22.54
N SER A 76 4.55 18.93 -21.32
CA SER A 76 3.61 20.01 -21.12
C SER A 76 3.74 20.64 -19.73
N LYS A 77 3.10 21.80 -19.50
CA LYS A 77 2.95 22.32 -18.14
C LYS A 77 2.36 21.22 -17.25
N THR A 78 2.98 21.01 -16.11
CA THR A 78 2.60 19.94 -15.18
C THR A 78 2.33 20.53 -13.81
N ILE A 79 1.10 20.40 -13.34
CA ILE A 79 0.68 20.77 -11.99
C ILE A 79 0.65 19.52 -11.12
N ILE A 80 1.20 19.65 -9.91
CA ILE A 80 1.15 18.61 -8.87
C ILE A 80 0.47 19.20 -7.66
N ILE A 81 -0.38 18.43 -7.00
CA ILE A 81 -0.83 18.68 -5.64
C ILE A 81 -0.33 17.56 -4.71
N THR A 82 -0.32 17.83 -3.42
CA THR A 82 0.10 16.83 -2.42
C THR A 82 -1.03 15.85 -2.13
N GLY A 83 -0.71 14.56 -2.06
CA GLY A 83 -1.60 13.54 -1.51
C GLY A 83 -1.24 13.20 -0.05
N ASN A 84 -2.07 12.37 0.58
CA ASN A 84 -1.88 11.96 1.97
C ASN A 84 -0.68 11.01 2.16
N HIS A 85 -0.23 10.32 1.11
CA HIS A 85 1.00 9.51 1.08
C HIS A 85 2.27 10.31 0.83
N ASP A 86 2.17 11.52 0.29
CA ASP A 86 3.32 12.38 -0.01
C ASP A 86 3.81 13.16 1.23
N CYS A 87 3.03 13.19 2.31
CA CYS A 87 3.32 14.02 3.49
C CYS A 87 2.94 13.36 4.81
N ASN A 88 3.46 13.91 5.91
CA ASN A 88 3.08 13.49 7.27
C ASN A 88 2.03 14.45 7.85
N LEU A 89 0.75 14.11 7.70
CA LEU A 89 -0.37 14.93 8.22
C LEU A 89 -0.36 15.07 9.75
N ASN A 90 0.27 14.14 10.49
CA ASN A 90 0.39 14.22 11.95
C ASN A 90 1.49 15.18 12.41
N ASN A 91 2.39 15.59 11.53
CA ASN A 91 3.45 16.54 11.83
C ASN A 91 3.67 17.49 10.64
N LYS A 92 2.87 18.54 10.59
CA LYS A 92 2.90 19.56 9.52
C LYS A 92 4.19 20.40 9.46
N SER A 93 5.03 20.35 10.52
CA SER A 93 6.33 21.02 10.52
C SER A 93 7.39 20.26 9.71
N ARG A 94 7.12 19.00 9.35
CA ARG A 94 7.99 18.24 8.46
C ARG A 94 7.67 18.56 7.01
N GLU A 95 8.73 18.68 6.24
CA GLU A 95 8.62 18.82 4.79
C GLU A 95 8.01 17.55 4.17
N ASP A 96 7.20 17.70 3.14
CA ASP A 96 6.71 16.57 2.35
C ASP A 96 7.81 16.00 1.44
N VAL A 97 7.60 14.80 0.94
CA VAL A 97 8.61 14.06 0.14
C VAL A 97 8.82 14.70 -1.23
N LEU A 98 7.83 15.41 -1.76
CA LEU A 98 7.86 15.97 -3.11
C LEU A 98 8.66 17.27 -3.17
N SER A 99 8.54 18.14 -2.16
CA SER A 99 9.14 19.49 -2.17
C SER A 99 10.62 19.51 -2.54
N PRO A 100 11.52 18.71 -1.93
CA PRO A 100 12.95 18.76 -2.27
C PRO A 100 13.25 18.38 -3.73
N VAL A 101 12.46 17.47 -4.29
CA VAL A 101 12.65 17.01 -5.68
C VAL A 101 12.04 18.02 -6.65
N VAL A 102 10.87 18.54 -6.32
CA VAL A 102 10.19 19.57 -7.14
C VAL A 102 11.05 20.83 -7.23
N ASP A 103 11.60 21.32 -6.14
CA ASP A 103 12.44 22.52 -6.10
C ASP A 103 13.66 22.40 -7.03
N LEU A 104 14.29 21.22 -7.05
CA LEU A 104 15.40 20.94 -7.95
C LEU A 104 14.97 20.88 -9.42
N VAL A 105 13.86 20.19 -9.70
CA VAL A 105 13.36 20.06 -11.07
C VAL A 105 12.86 21.39 -11.62
N GLN A 106 12.23 22.23 -10.80
CA GLN A 106 11.75 23.57 -11.21
C GLN A 106 12.90 24.50 -11.62
N GLN A 107 14.08 24.37 -11.03
CA GLN A 107 15.27 25.10 -11.47
C GLN A 107 15.72 24.72 -12.88
N ILE A 108 15.44 23.47 -13.30
CA ILE A 108 15.77 22.97 -14.64
C ILE A 108 14.63 23.27 -15.63
N ASN A 109 13.39 23.06 -15.20
CA ASN A 109 12.20 23.20 -16.03
C ASN A 109 11.05 23.91 -15.29
N PRO A 110 10.79 25.18 -15.59
CA PRO A 110 9.75 25.97 -14.92
C PRO A 110 8.31 25.57 -15.30
N ASN A 111 8.15 24.63 -16.24
CA ASN A 111 6.83 24.07 -16.56
C ASN A 111 6.31 23.13 -15.46
N LEU A 112 7.14 22.69 -14.51
CA LEU A 112 6.70 21.99 -13.33
C LEU A 112 6.18 23.00 -12.31
N ILE A 113 4.96 22.80 -11.82
CA ILE A 113 4.27 23.69 -10.89
C ILE A 113 3.78 22.85 -9.73
N TYR A 114 4.04 23.27 -8.50
CA TYR A 114 3.59 22.57 -7.29
C TYR A 114 2.69 23.47 -6.46
N TRP A 115 1.41 23.08 -6.33
CA TRP A 115 0.43 23.78 -5.51
C TRP A 115 0.20 23.02 -4.21
N LYS A 116 0.68 23.59 -3.11
CA LYS A 116 0.59 23.01 -1.75
C LYS A 116 -0.55 23.59 -0.93
N GLU A 117 -0.82 24.88 -1.08
CA GLU A 117 -1.74 25.60 -0.24
C GLU A 117 -3.12 25.65 -0.86
N SER A 118 -4.18 25.63 -0.02
CA SER A 118 -5.53 25.88 -0.52
C SER A 118 -5.65 27.30 -1.06
N GLY A 119 -6.41 27.44 -2.14
CA GLY A 119 -6.60 28.73 -2.75
C GLY A 119 -7.08 28.68 -4.19
N VAL A 120 -7.18 29.84 -4.83
CA VAL A 120 -7.51 29.96 -6.25
C VAL A 120 -6.25 30.26 -7.05
N TYR A 121 -6.04 29.49 -8.10
CA TYR A 121 -4.90 29.63 -9.01
C TYR A 121 -5.40 29.83 -10.42
N GLU A 122 -4.81 30.79 -11.14
CA GLU A 122 -5.15 31.06 -12.54
C GLU A 122 -4.04 30.59 -13.47
N LEU A 123 -4.41 29.82 -14.48
CA LEU A 123 -3.48 29.34 -15.49
C LEU A 123 -4.20 29.08 -16.82
N GLY A 124 -3.68 29.64 -17.90
CA GLY A 124 -4.16 29.35 -19.26
C GLY A 124 -5.65 29.57 -19.50
N GLY A 125 -6.27 30.52 -18.81
CA GLY A 125 -7.70 30.83 -18.90
C GLY A 125 -8.62 29.87 -18.14
N CYS A 126 -8.07 29.08 -17.22
CA CYS A 126 -8.78 28.27 -16.25
C CYS A 126 -8.52 28.80 -14.84
N HIS A 127 -9.51 28.64 -13.96
CA HIS A 127 -9.46 29.01 -12.54
C HIS A 127 -9.55 27.74 -11.71
N PHE A 128 -8.49 27.41 -11.00
CA PHE A 128 -8.39 26.20 -10.20
C PHE A 128 -8.61 26.50 -8.74
N GLY A 129 -9.64 25.90 -8.12
CA GLY A 129 -9.87 25.95 -6.69
C GLY A 129 -9.31 24.72 -6.03
N LEU A 130 -8.23 24.86 -5.24
CA LEU A 130 -7.58 23.77 -4.53
C LEU A 130 -7.98 23.73 -3.06
N LEU A 131 -8.39 22.57 -2.56
CA LEU A 131 -8.37 22.23 -1.15
C LEU A 131 -7.18 21.32 -0.87
N SER A 132 -6.23 21.83 -0.12
CA SER A 132 -5.01 21.09 0.22
C SER A 132 -5.23 20.04 1.30
N VAL A 133 -4.54 18.91 1.21
CA VAL A 133 -4.50 17.88 2.27
C VAL A 133 -3.93 18.41 3.60
N PHE A 134 -3.18 19.53 3.57
CA PHE A 134 -2.66 20.19 4.79
C PHE A 134 -3.73 20.98 5.54
N ASP A 135 -4.85 21.30 4.87
CA ASP A 135 -5.97 22.01 5.48
C ASP A 135 -6.91 21.07 6.22
N ILE A 136 -6.44 20.60 7.37
CA ILE A 136 -7.20 19.74 8.28
C ILE A 136 -7.52 20.47 9.58
N THR A 137 -8.70 20.15 10.12
CA THR A 137 -9.17 20.62 11.43
C THR A 137 -8.37 19.96 12.57
N LYS A 138 -8.62 20.38 13.79
CA LYS A 138 -8.03 19.74 15.00
C LYS A 138 -8.39 18.25 15.14
N ASP A 139 -9.50 17.84 14.54
CA ASP A 139 -9.97 16.45 14.54
C ASP A 139 -9.48 15.65 13.33
N ASN A 140 -8.44 16.12 12.64
CA ASN A 140 -7.87 15.52 11.42
C ASN A 140 -8.88 15.32 10.26
N LYS A 141 -9.84 16.24 10.14
CA LYS A 141 -10.83 16.26 9.05
C LYS A 141 -10.52 17.38 8.07
N PRO A 142 -10.88 17.25 6.78
CA PRO A 142 -10.73 18.35 5.81
C PRO A 142 -11.41 19.63 6.27
N ASN A 143 -10.71 20.75 6.16
CA ASN A 143 -11.26 22.05 6.54
C ASN A 143 -11.94 22.72 5.33
N LEU A 144 -13.19 22.36 5.08
CA LEU A 144 -13.98 22.89 3.96
C LEU A 144 -14.14 24.41 3.93
N LYS A 145 -13.83 25.12 5.02
CA LYS A 145 -13.82 26.59 5.02
C LYS A 145 -12.74 27.17 4.11
N ASN A 146 -11.69 26.39 3.85
CA ASN A 146 -10.56 26.78 3.01
C ASN A 146 -10.75 26.32 1.55
N LEU A 147 -11.78 25.53 1.23
CA LEU A 147 -12.14 25.24 -0.15
C LEU A 147 -12.70 26.51 -0.80
N PRO A 148 -12.07 27.04 -1.86
CA PRO A 148 -12.62 28.16 -2.60
C PRO A 148 -14.00 27.81 -3.14
N ARG A 149 -14.95 28.71 -2.97
CA ARG A 149 -16.30 28.49 -3.51
C ARG A 149 -16.37 28.98 -4.95
N ALA A 150 -16.88 28.16 -5.85
CA ALA A 150 -16.96 28.50 -7.25
C ALA A 150 -17.68 29.82 -7.55
N LYS A 151 -18.70 30.20 -6.72
CA LYS A 151 -19.43 31.48 -6.83
C LYS A 151 -18.56 32.70 -6.57
N ASP A 152 -17.49 32.56 -5.77
CA ASP A 152 -16.59 33.66 -5.38
C ASP A 152 -15.39 33.75 -6.35
N ILE A 153 -15.29 32.84 -7.32
CA ILE A 153 -14.26 32.83 -8.37
C ILE A 153 -14.83 33.57 -9.59
N GLU A 154 -14.18 34.63 -10.00
CA GLU A 154 -14.53 35.32 -11.25
C GLU A 154 -13.98 34.59 -12.46
N GLY A 155 -14.69 34.59 -13.58
CA GLY A 155 -14.23 33.97 -14.82
C GLY A 155 -14.94 32.68 -15.20
N LYS A 156 -14.44 32.07 -16.28
CA LYS A 156 -14.95 30.80 -16.86
C LYS A 156 -13.96 29.66 -16.60
N ASN A 157 -14.40 28.42 -16.84
CA ASN A 157 -13.59 27.20 -16.67
C ASN A 157 -13.07 27.05 -15.24
N LYS A 158 -14.01 26.95 -14.30
CA LYS A 158 -13.73 26.75 -12.87
C LYS A 158 -13.53 25.26 -12.60
N ILE A 159 -12.36 24.88 -12.12
CA ILE A 159 -11.97 23.50 -11.91
C ILE A 159 -11.59 23.31 -10.46
N ALA A 160 -12.22 22.39 -9.74
CA ALA A 160 -11.82 22.05 -8.39
C ALA A 160 -10.76 20.94 -8.40
N LEU A 161 -9.78 21.04 -7.52
CA LEU A 161 -8.72 20.06 -7.29
C LEU A 161 -8.77 19.62 -5.84
N TYR A 162 -8.82 18.31 -5.61
CA TYR A 162 -8.83 17.75 -4.27
C TYR A 162 -8.26 16.34 -4.27
N HIS A 163 -7.50 16.02 -3.22
CA HIS A 163 -7.04 14.66 -2.94
C HIS A 163 -7.67 14.18 -1.64
N GLY A 164 -8.60 13.24 -1.74
CA GLY A 164 -9.35 12.68 -0.61
C GLY A 164 -10.70 12.10 -1.03
N SER A 165 -11.34 11.42 -0.10
CA SER A 165 -12.66 10.83 -0.32
C SER A 165 -13.76 11.88 -0.41
N VAL A 166 -14.74 11.66 -1.31
CA VAL A 166 -15.87 12.58 -1.58
C VAL A 166 -17.17 11.78 -1.71
N GLY A 167 -18.15 12.09 -0.88
CA GLY A 167 -19.48 11.52 -0.94
C GLY A 167 -19.47 10.00 -0.92
N THR A 168 -20.30 9.39 -1.76
CA THR A 168 -20.34 7.92 -1.91
C THR A 168 -19.52 7.49 -3.11
N PHE A 169 -18.55 6.63 -2.86
CA PHE A 169 -17.66 6.07 -3.88
C PHE A 169 -17.53 4.56 -3.73
N GLU A 170 -17.04 3.91 -4.76
CA GLU A 170 -16.82 2.46 -4.78
C GLU A 170 -15.32 2.17 -4.86
N VAL A 171 -14.84 1.28 -3.98
CA VAL A 171 -13.46 0.78 -4.04
C VAL A 171 -13.36 -0.47 -4.94
N ASP A 172 -12.15 -0.90 -5.28
CA ASP A 172 -11.91 -1.98 -6.23
C ASP A 172 -12.51 -3.33 -5.84
N THR A 173 -12.74 -3.56 -4.55
CA THR A 173 -13.46 -4.75 -4.05
C THR A 173 -14.94 -4.76 -4.38
N GLY A 174 -15.48 -3.68 -4.93
CA GLY A 174 -16.91 -3.48 -5.18
C GLY A 174 -17.69 -2.97 -3.97
N LEU A 175 -16.99 -2.69 -2.84
CA LEU A 175 -17.62 -2.12 -1.66
C LEU A 175 -17.88 -0.62 -1.89
N LYS A 176 -19.10 -0.19 -1.61
CA LYS A 176 -19.46 1.24 -1.57
C LYS A 176 -19.11 1.81 -0.20
N MET A 177 -18.36 2.88 -0.21
CA MET A 177 -17.99 3.64 0.98
C MET A 177 -18.59 5.04 0.90
N SER A 178 -18.79 5.69 2.04
CA SER A 178 -19.29 7.07 2.09
C SER A 178 -18.34 7.90 2.96
N ASP A 179 -18.04 9.10 2.48
CA ASP A 179 -17.42 10.14 3.29
C ASP A 179 -18.50 11.14 3.71
N ASP A 180 -18.69 11.30 5.02
CA ASP A 180 -19.67 12.21 5.58
C ASP A 180 -19.14 13.65 5.75
N PHE A 181 -17.86 13.90 5.43
CA PHE A 181 -17.22 15.20 5.62
C PHE A 181 -17.11 16.05 4.37
N VAL A 182 -16.81 15.41 3.22
CA VAL A 182 -16.72 16.07 1.93
C VAL A 182 -17.76 15.46 1.02
N GLY A 183 -18.76 16.23 0.62
CA GLY A 183 -19.82 15.79 -0.28
C GLY A 183 -19.66 16.35 -1.68
N VAL A 184 -20.34 15.74 -2.64
CA VAL A 184 -20.39 16.22 -4.03
C VAL A 184 -20.90 17.69 -4.08
N GLN A 185 -21.83 18.05 -3.19
CA GLN A 185 -22.41 19.40 -3.10
C GLN A 185 -21.42 20.49 -2.66
N ASP A 186 -20.31 20.12 -2.03
CA ASP A 186 -19.27 21.09 -1.64
C ASP A 186 -18.56 21.69 -2.86
N PHE A 187 -18.68 21.03 -4.00
CA PHE A 187 -18.11 21.45 -5.27
C PHE A 187 -19.14 22.10 -6.22
N ASP A 188 -20.30 22.47 -5.71
CA ASP A 188 -21.34 23.12 -6.52
C ASP A 188 -20.82 24.39 -7.19
N GLY A 189 -21.14 24.52 -8.49
CA GLY A 189 -20.74 25.66 -9.33
C GLY A 189 -19.37 25.55 -9.99
N TYR A 190 -18.60 24.51 -9.70
CA TYR A 190 -17.44 24.17 -10.51
C TYR A 190 -17.85 23.47 -11.80
N ASP A 191 -17.14 23.76 -12.89
CA ASP A 191 -17.36 23.13 -14.19
C ASP A 191 -16.86 21.69 -14.23
N MET A 192 -15.75 21.42 -13.53
CA MET A 192 -15.14 20.10 -13.39
C MET A 192 -14.50 19.95 -12.01
N VAL A 193 -14.41 18.72 -11.50
CA VAL A 193 -13.74 18.37 -10.24
C VAL A 193 -12.82 17.19 -10.50
N LEU A 194 -11.52 17.41 -10.30
CA LEU A 194 -10.47 16.42 -10.55
C LEU A 194 -9.97 15.90 -9.21
N LEU A 195 -10.27 14.62 -8.92
CA LEU A 195 -10.05 13.99 -7.63
C LEU A 195 -8.92 12.94 -7.68
N GLY A 196 -8.16 12.81 -6.59
CA GLY A 196 -7.24 11.70 -6.28
C GLY A 196 -7.62 11.01 -4.96
N ASP A 197 -6.90 9.94 -4.53
CA ASP A 197 -7.06 9.09 -3.35
C ASP A 197 -7.79 7.76 -3.63
N ILE A 198 -8.72 7.72 -4.56
CA ILE A 198 -9.46 6.49 -4.87
C ILE A 198 -8.91 5.85 -6.15
N HIS A 199 -8.33 4.65 -6.01
CA HIS A 199 -7.66 3.95 -7.11
C HIS A 199 -8.61 3.48 -8.21
N LYS A 200 -9.91 3.32 -7.89
CA LYS A 200 -10.93 2.94 -8.87
C LYS A 200 -11.41 4.16 -9.64
N ARG A 201 -11.18 4.16 -10.96
CA ARG A 201 -11.73 5.18 -11.84
C ARG A 201 -13.27 5.20 -11.80
N GLN A 202 -13.85 6.34 -11.46
CA GLN A 202 -15.30 6.51 -11.38
C GLN A 202 -15.72 7.98 -11.48
N PHE A 203 -16.98 8.20 -11.90
CA PHE A 203 -17.64 9.47 -11.83
C PHE A 203 -18.62 9.51 -10.66
N LEU A 204 -18.67 10.63 -9.95
CA LEU A 204 -19.55 10.80 -8.78
C LEU A 204 -20.86 11.49 -9.08
N ASN A 205 -21.04 12.02 -10.31
CA ASN A 205 -22.27 12.66 -10.76
C ASN A 205 -22.69 12.17 -12.14
N LYS A 206 -23.95 12.42 -12.51
CA LYS A 206 -24.53 11.96 -13.78
C LYS A 206 -23.99 12.71 -14.99
N GLU A 207 -23.54 13.94 -14.79
CA GLU A 207 -22.96 14.81 -15.81
C GLU A 207 -21.55 14.39 -16.20
N GLU A 208 -20.93 13.47 -15.41
CA GLU A 208 -19.57 12.98 -15.56
C GLU A 208 -18.50 14.08 -15.48
N THR A 209 -18.75 15.07 -14.61
CA THR A 209 -17.83 16.21 -14.40
C THR A 209 -17.05 16.14 -13.09
N ILE A 210 -17.39 15.22 -12.17
CA ILE A 210 -16.69 14.98 -10.91
C ILE A 210 -16.12 13.57 -10.97
N ALA A 211 -14.79 13.44 -11.00
CA ALA A 211 -14.17 12.15 -11.26
C ALA A 211 -12.91 11.88 -10.47
N TYR A 212 -12.77 10.63 -10.03
CA TYR A 212 -11.51 9.99 -9.75
C TYR A 212 -10.95 9.40 -11.05
N CYS A 213 -9.71 9.74 -11.39
CA CYS A 213 -9.05 9.15 -12.55
C CYS A 213 -8.58 7.70 -12.30
N GLY A 214 -8.46 7.32 -11.02
CA GLY A 214 -7.90 6.05 -10.58
C GLY A 214 -6.36 6.05 -10.59
N SER A 215 -5.76 4.96 -10.10
CA SER A 215 -4.31 4.81 -10.07
C SER A 215 -3.73 4.55 -11.46
N LEU A 216 -2.49 4.98 -11.69
CA LEU A 216 -1.80 4.80 -12.98
C LEU A 216 -1.42 3.33 -13.23
N ILE A 217 -1.12 2.58 -12.19
CA ILE A 217 -0.78 1.16 -12.25
C ILE A 217 -1.53 0.38 -11.17
N GLN A 218 -1.81 -0.88 -11.45
CA GLN A 218 -2.45 -1.78 -10.50
C GLN A 218 -1.61 -1.93 -9.22
N GLN A 219 -2.20 -1.68 -8.06
CA GLN A 219 -1.52 -1.72 -6.77
C GLN A 219 -1.64 -3.07 -6.07
N ASN A 220 -2.71 -3.82 -6.31
CA ASN A 220 -2.98 -5.10 -5.67
C ASN A 220 -3.88 -6.04 -6.52
N PHE A 221 -4.14 -7.25 -6.00
CA PHE A 221 -4.97 -8.28 -6.68
C PHE A 221 -6.46 -7.96 -6.78
N ALA A 222 -6.97 -6.99 -6.02
CA ALA A 222 -8.38 -6.61 -6.05
C ALA A 222 -8.70 -5.64 -7.19
N GLU A 223 -7.70 -4.88 -7.63
CA GLU A 223 -7.86 -3.87 -8.67
C GLU A 223 -8.02 -4.47 -10.07
N SER A 224 -8.75 -3.76 -10.91
CA SER A 224 -8.86 -4.04 -12.35
C SER A 224 -7.49 -3.92 -13.03
N PRO A 225 -7.22 -4.65 -14.12
CA PRO A 225 -6.00 -4.42 -14.92
C PRO A 225 -6.08 -3.17 -15.80
N GLU A 226 -7.20 -2.47 -15.83
CA GLU A 226 -7.41 -1.30 -16.67
C GLU A 226 -7.02 -0.02 -15.93
N HIS A 227 -5.76 0.37 -16.07
CA HIS A 227 -5.19 1.58 -15.48
C HIS A 227 -4.73 2.58 -16.53
N GLY A 228 -4.65 3.85 -16.17
CA GLY A 228 -4.31 4.93 -17.09
C GLY A 228 -4.63 6.29 -16.51
N PHE A 229 -5.18 7.18 -17.35
CA PHE A 229 -5.54 8.55 -16.94
C PHE A 229 -6.79 9.05 -17.69
N LEU A 230 -7.39 10.12 -17.18
CA LEU A 230 -8.48 10.81 -17.90
C LEU A 230 -7.91 11.98 -18.71
N LEU A 231 -8.30 12.06 -19.99
CA LEU A 231 -8.01 13.21 -20.84
C LEU A 231 -9.31 14.05 -20.94
N TRP A 232 -9.29 15.22 -20.30
CA TRP A 232 -10.41 16.14 -20.28
C TRP A 232 -10.34 17.16 -21.42
N ASP A 233 -11.48 17.45 -22.00
CA ASP A 233 -11.69 18.63 -22.83
C ASP A 233 -12.39 19.71 -21.99
N VAL A 234 -11.73 20.85 -21.81
CA VAL A 234 -12.18 21.92 -20.91
C VAL A 234 -13.42 22.62 -21.43
N GLU A 235 -13.61 22.70 -22.75
CA GLU A 235 -14.72 23.39 -23.37
C GLU A 235 -16.01 22.57 -23.28
N THR A 236 -15.90 21.28 -23.57
CA THR A 236 -17.06 20.35 -23.54
C THR A 236 -17.29 19.75 -22.15
N ARG A 237 -16.32 19.85 -21.24
CA ARG A 237 -16.35 19.25 -19.88
C ARG A 237 -16.48 17.72 -19.91
N LYS A 238 -16.05 17.09 -21.00
CA LYS A 238 -16.05 15.64 -21.17
C LYS A 238 -14.65 15.08 -21.04
N SER A 239 -14.57 13.85 -20.60
CA SER A 239 -13.30 13.14 -20.52
C SER A 239 -13.30 11.83 -21.29
N GLU A 240 -12.14 11.44 -21.73
CA GLU A 240 -11.85 10.12 -22.33
C GLU A 240 -10.85 9.39 -21.43
N PHE A 241 -11.10 8.10 -21.17
CA PHE A 241 -10.14 7.28 -20.47
C PHE A 241 -9.06 6.77 -21.42
N ILE A 242 -7.82 7.10 -21.13
CA ILE A 242 -6.65 6.69 -21.88
C ILE A 242 -5.94 5.58 -21.10
N GLN A 243 -6.11 4.35 -21.56
CA GLN A 243 -5.46 3.20 -20.94
C GLN A 243 -3.96 3.17 -21.24
N ILE A 244 -3.13 2.93 -20.20
CA ILE A 244 -1.70 2.65 -20.33
C ILE A 244 -1.49 1.15 -20.09
N LYS A 245 -1.11 0.45 -21.15
CA LYS A 245 -0.88 -1.00 -21.08
C LYS A 245 0.28 -1.31 -20.13
N ASN A 246 0.00 -2.13 -19.12
CA ASN A 246 0.98 -2.63 -18.18
C ASN A 246 1.21 -4.13 -18.42
N ASP A 247 2.44 -4.53 -18.69
CA ASP A 247 2.84 -5.92 -18.87
C ASP A 247 3.19 -6.59 -17.53
N TYR A 248 3.13 -5.86 -16.44
CA TYR A 248 3.29 -6.29 -15.06
C TYR A 248 1.92 -6.28 -14.35
N GLY A 249 1.88 -6.53 -13.07
CA GLY A 249 0.66 -6.42 -12.28
C GLY A 249 0.18 -7.75 -11.73
N TYR A 250 -1.11 -7.83 -11.44
CA TYR A 250 -1.71 -8.92 -10.65
C TYR A 250 -2.90 -9.52 -11.39
N LYS A 251 -3.05 -10.85 -11.33
CA LYS A 251 -4.21 -11.55 -11.87
C LYS A 251 -4.70 -12.61 -10.89
N THR A 252 -5.95 -12.50 -10.47
CA THR A 252 -6.63 -13.56 -9.73
C THR A 252 -7.28 -14.56 -10.68
N ILE A 253 -7.00 -15.84 -10.47
CA ILE A 253 -7.54 -16.97 -11.24
C ILE A 253 -8.38 -17.81 -10.29
N ARG A 254 -9.63 -18.06 -10.62
CA ARG A 254 -10.51 -18.96 -9.85
C ARG A 254 -10.48 -20.36 -10.44
N VAL A 255 -10.31 -21.34 -9.56
CA VAL A 255 -10.31 -22.77 -9.89
C VAL A 255 -11.34 -23.46 -8.99
N GLU A 256 -12.27 -24.18 -9.57
CA GLU A 256 -13.29 -24.95 -8.84
C GLU A 256 -13.34 -26.35 -9.44
N ASP A 257 -13.35 -27.36 -8.56
CA ASP A 257 -13.37 -28.78 -8.93
C ASP A 257 -12.29 -29.17 -9.97
N GLY A 258 -11.13 -28.49 -9.89
CA GLY A 258 -9.99 -28.69 -10.78
C GLY A 258 -10.01 -27.91 -12.09
N ASP A 259 -11.07 -27.17 -12.39
CA ASP A 259 -11.20 -26.41 -13.62
C ASP A 259 -10.97 -24.91 -13.40
N ILE A 260 -10.31 -24.25 -14.36
CA ILE A 260 -10.17 -22.80 -14.37
C ILE A 260 -11.49 -22.15 -14.79
N LYS A 261 -12.14 -21.44 -13.88
CA LYS A 261 -13.42 -20.72 -14.13
C LYS A 261 -13.21 -19.26 -14.56
N SER A 262 -12.02 -18.70 -14.35
CA SER A 262 -11.70 -17.32 -14.74
C SER A 262 -11.51 -17.18 -16.24
N LYS A 263 -11.94 -16.03 -16.77
CA LYS A 263 -11.59 -15.64 -18.16
C LYS A 263 -10.09 -15.35 -18.24
N MET A 264 -9.40 -16.05 -19.14
CA MET A 264 -7.95 -15.93 -19.37
C MET A 264 -7.61 -15.05 -20.58
N ASN A 265 -8.49 -14.09 -20.91
CA ASN A 265 -8.32 -13.16 -22.03
C ASN A 265 -7.14 -12.18 -21.83
N PHE A 266 -6.78 -11.90 -20.59
CA PHE A 266 -5.61 -11.08 -20.24
C PHE A 266 -4.88 -11.70 -19.05
N VAL A 267 -3.58 -11.92 -19.22
CA VAL A 267 -2.63 -12.29 -18.16
C VAL A 267 -1.40 -11.39 -18.36
N PRO A 268 -0.98 -10.62 -17.36
CA PRO A 268 0.21 -9.78 -17.52
C PRO A 268 1.45 -10.63 -17.82
N ARG A 269 2.29 -10.19 -18.74
CA ARG A 269 3.48 -10.92 -19.19
C ARG A 269 4.43 -11.24 -18.02
N PHE A 270 4.72 -10.24 -17.18
CA PHE A 270 5.55 -10.35 -15.98
C PHE A 270 4.69 -10.32 -14.71
N GLY A 271 3.49 -10.88 -14.76
CA GLY A 271 2.50 -10.76 -13.70
C GLY A 271 2.73 -11.68 -12.51
N ASN A 272 2.11 -11.30 -11.41
CA ASN A 272 1.90 -12.14 -10.25
C ASN A 272 0.51 -12.77 -10.33
N LEU A 273 0.41 -14.09 -10.28
CA LEU A 273 -0.84 -14.83 -10.36
C LEU A 273 -1.24 -15.31 -8.97
N LYS A 274 -2.52 -15.15 -8.61
CA LYS A 274 -3.12 -15.73 -7.42
C LYS A 274 -4.20 -16.69 -7.85
N VAL A 275 -4.03 -17.98 -7.57
CA VAL A 275 -5.00 -19.04 -7.86
C VAL A 275 -5.86 -19.24 -6.61
N LYS A 276 -7.09 -18.73 -6.64
CA LYS A 276 -8.12 -19.03 -5.63
C LYS A 276 -8.83 -20.31 -6.00
N HIS A 277 -8.74 -21.34 -5.13
CA HIS A 277 -9.25 -22.67 -5.48
C HIS A 277 -10.24 -23.22 -4.46
N ARG A 278 -11.19 -24.03 -4.94
CA ARG A 278 -12.17 -24.79 -4.15
C ARG A 278 -12.22 -26.22 -4.66
N ASN A 279 -12.36 -27.20 -3.76
CA ASN A 279 -12.51 -28.62 -4.09
C ASN A 279 -11.48 -29.14 -5.11
N THR A 280 -10.24 -28.68 -5.00
CA THR A 280 -9.19 -29.03 -5.98
C THR A 280 -8.02 -29.68 -5.24
N PRO A 281 -7.69 -30.95 -5.58
CA PRO A 281 -6.55 -31.64 -5.00
C PRO A 281 -5.21 -30.95 -5.29
N VAL A 282 -4.25 -31.11 -4.39
CA VAL A 282 -2.91 -30.48 -4.51
C VAL A 282 -2.19 -30.90 -5.78
N GLU A 283 -2.32 -32.18 -6.20
CA GLU A 283 -1.74 -32.69 -7.43
C GLU A 283 -2.28 -31.96 -8.66
N GLN A 284 -3.57 -31.65 -8.67
CA GLN A 284 -4.20 -30.93 -9.77
C GLN A 284 -3.80 -29.45 -9.78
N LEU A 285 -3.61 -28.84 -8.60
CA LEU A 285 -3.06 -27.47 -8.49
C LEU A 285 -1.64 -27.38 -9.05
N ARG A 286 -0.81 -28.39 -8.81
CA ARG A 286 0.54 -28.48 -9.40
C ARG A 286 0.52 -28.56 -10.91
N LEU A 287 -0.41 -29.36 -11.49
CA LEU A 287 -0.58 -29.43 -12.94
C LEU A 287 -1.03 -28.07 -13.51
N ILE A 288 -1.97 -27.41 -12.85
CA ILE A 288 -2.41 -26.05 -13.24
C ILE A 288 -1.24 -25.06 -13.19
N GLU A 289 -0.40 -25.11 -12.15
CA GLU A 289 0.79 -24.26 -12.07
C GLU A 289 1.76 -24.53 -13.23
N MET A 290 2.03 -25.80 -13.52
CA MET A 290 2.91 -26.19 -14.63
C MET A 290 2.36 -25.67 -15.97
N ASP A 291 1.05 -25.81 -16.20
CA ASP A 291 0.41 -25.33 -17.42
C ASP A 291 0.43 -23.80 -17.52
N LEU A 292 0.20 -23.09 -16.41
CA LEU A 292 0.30 -21.62 -16.36
C LEU A 292 1.73 -21.17 -16.66
N ARG A 293 2.75 -21.78 -16.05
CA ARG A 293 4.16 -21.45 -16.30
C ARG A 293 4.61 -21.84 -17.73
N LYS A 294 4.09 -22.92 -18.28
CA LYS A 294 4.37 -23.30 -19.66
C LYS A 294 3.75 -22.35 -20.67
N LYS A 295 2.50 -21.90 -20.40
CA LYS A 295 1.76 -20.99 -21.28
C LYS A 295 2.23 -19.54 -21.16
N TYR A 296 2.58 -19.10 -19.95
CA TYR A 296 3.02 -17.75 -19.61
C TYR A 296 4.41 -17.81 -19.02
N THR A 297 5.42 -17.93 -19.87
CA THR A 297 6.80 -18.29 -19.50
C THR A 297 7.51 -17.23 -18.66
N GLU A 298 7.04 -15.98 -18.65
CA GLU A 298 7.69 -14.85 -17.99
C GLU A 298 6.96 -14.36 -16.72
N ILE A 299 5.91 -15.08 -16.28
CA ILE A 299 5.21 -14.72 -15.02
C ILE A 299 6.14 -14.84 -13.82
N LYS A 300 6.07 -13.86 -12.92
CA LYS A 300 6.94 -13.79 -11.74
C LYS A 300 6.58 -14.83 -10.69
N SER A 301 5.30 -14.91 -10.32
CA SER A 301 4.86 -15.80 -9.24
C SER A 301 3.50 -16.41 -9.50
N VAL A 302 3.25 -17.57 -8.88
CA VAL A 302 1.93 -18.21 -8.79
C VAL A 302 1.73 -18.56 -7.32
N ALA A 303 0.78 -17.90 -6.68
CA ALA A 303 0.39 -18.18 -5.30
C ALA A 303 -0.96 -18.90 -5.27
N PHE A 304 -1.17 -19.78 -4.28
CA PHE A 304 -2.42 -20.52 -4.12
C PHE A 304 -3.12 -20.09 -2.85
N GLU A 305 -4.42 -19.83 -2.96
CA GLU A 305 -5.31 -19.48 -1.85
C GLU A 305 -6.54 -20.35 -1.88
N LYS A 306 -6.78 -21.12 -0.81
CA LYS A 306 -7.97 -21.99 -0.71
C LYS A 306 -9.20 -21.13 -0.43
N MET A 307 -10.24 -21.29 -1.27
CA MET A 307 -11.56 -20.70 -1.00
C MET A 307 -12.36 -21.67 -0.15
N ASP A 308 -12.60 -21.34 1.12
CA ASP A 308 -13.50 -22.10 1.96
C ASP A 308 -14.95 -21.69 1.64
N SER A 309 -15.87 -22.64 1.63
CA SER A 309 -17.29 -22.31 1.50
C SER A 309 -17.78 -21.62 2.77
N ILE A 310 -18.50 -20.52 2.62
CA ILE A 310 -19.13 -19.80 3.74
C ILE A 310 -20.07 -20.74 4.53
N GLU A 311 -20.73 -21.68 3.85
CA GLU A 311 -21.59 -22.70 4.47
C GLU A 311 -20.84 -23.67 5.37
N ASN A 312 -19.63 -24.11 5.03
CA ASN A 312 -18.80 -24.94 5.90
C ASN A 312 -18.27 -24.18 7.11
N ARG A 313 -18.03 -22.87 6.98
CA ARG A 313 -17.58 -22.01 8.09
C ARG A 313 -18.66 -21.78 9.13
N LEU A 314 -19.93 -21.75 8.72
CA LEU A 314 -21.09 -21.63 9.61
C LEU A 314 -21.48 -22.96 10.29
N ASN A 315 -21.21 -24.09 9.64
CA ASN A 315 -21.57 -25.44 10.16
C ASN A 315 -20.48 -26.06 11.04
N GLU A 316 -19.21 -25.66 10.90
CA GLU A 316 -18.12 -26.03 11.81
C GLU A 316 -18.08 -25.06 13.00
N SER A 317 -19.10 -25.17 13.87
CA SER A 317 -19.25 -24.34 15.06
C SER A 317 -18.29 -24.74 16.18
N SER A 318 -17.01 -24.81 15.90
CA SER A 318 -15.97 -24.73 16.91
C SER A 318 -14.66 -24.24 16.28
N THR A 319 -14.43 -22.91 16.39
CA THR A 319 -13.13 -22.27 16.39
C THR A 319 -12.23 -22.44 15.18
N LYS A 320 -12.50 -21.75 14.06
CA LYS A 320 -11.43 -21.20 13.20
C LYS A 320 -11.99 -20.11 12.28
N ILE A 321 -12.33 -18.97 12.87
CA ILE A 321 -12.51 -17.72 12.12
C ILE A 321 -11.10 -17.27 11.79
N SER A 322 -10.74 -17.17 10.50
CA SER A 322 -9.46 -16.59 10.12
C SER A 322 -9.47 -15.08 10.41
N ILE A 323 -8.29 -14.47 10.60
CA ILE A 323 -8.19 -13.01 10.79
C ILE A 323 -8.80 -12.25 9.61
N GLU A 324 -8.76 -12.83 8.42
CA GLU A 324 -9.35 -12.29 7.19
C GLU A 324 -10.89 -12.33 7.23
N ASP A 325 -11.48 -13.36 7.84
CA ASP A 325 -12.93 -13.48 7.99
C ASP A 325 -13.51 -12.48 9.01
N ILE A 326 -12.72 -12.06 10.01
CA ILE A 326 -13.12 -11.05 10.99
C ILE A 326 -13.41 -9.69 10.34
N HIS A 327 -12.86 -9.42 9.17
CA HIS A 327 -13.07 -8.17 8.43
C HIS A 327 -14.22 -8.24 7.41
N ASP A 328 -14.80 -9.41 7.17
CA ASP A 328 -15.99 -9.55 6.32
C ASP A 328 -17.25 -9.15 7.11
N LEU A 329 -17.91 -8.06 6.69
CA LEU A 329 -19.13 -7.55 7.32
C LEU A 329 -20.24 -8.60 7.43
N LYS A 330 -20.37 -9.51 6.48
CA LYS A 330 -21.37 -10.59 6.53
C LYS A 330 -21.04 -11.61 7.63
N VAL A 331 -19.75 -11.94 7.78
CA VAL A 331 -19.29 -12.84 8.84
C VAL A 331 -19.47 -12.17 10.20
N GLN A 332 -19.12 -10.89 10.33
CA GLN A 332 -19.32 -10.11 11.53
C GLN A 332 -20.80 -10.01 11.89
N ASN A 333 -21.66 -9.66 10.94
CA ASN A 333 -23.11 -9.56 11.16
C ASN A 333 -23.73 -10.91 11.55
N GLY A 334 -23.28 -12.01 10.95
CA GLY A 334 -23.69 -13.36 11.35
C GLY A 334 -23.26 -13.73 12.78
N LEU A 335 -22.08 -13.30 13.23
CA LEU A 335 -21.61 -13.46 14.60
C LEU A 335 -22.40 -12.58 15.58
N ILE A 336 -22.64 -11.32 15.22
CA ILE A 336 -23.44 -10.36 15.99
C ILE A 336 -24.85 -10.93 16.19
N GLU A 337 -25.51 -11.42 15.15
CA GLU A 337 -26.82 -12.04 15.25
C GLU A 337 -26.81 -13.25 16.17
N LYS A 338 -25.84 -14.15 16.03
CA LYS A 338 -25.72 -15.35 16.87
C LYS A 338 -25.56 -15.00 18.34
N VAL A 339 -24.69 -14.05 18.67
CA VAL A 339 -24.45 -13.60 20.03
C VAL A 339 -25.71 -12.87 20.60
N ALA A 340 -26.30 -11.97 19.82
CA ALA A 340 -27.48 -11.22 20.23
C ALA A 340 -28.67 -12.12 20.51
N ARG A 341 -28.91 -13.17 19.70
CA ARG A 341 -29.96 -14.15 19.91
C ARG A 341 -29.67 -15.13 21.06
N LEU A 342 -28.38 -15.38 21.36
CA LEU A 342 -27.97 -16.16 22.54
C LEU A 342 -28.26 -15.40 23.86
N GLU A 343 -27.96 -14.10 23.86
CA GLU A 343 -28.19 -13.25 25.06
C GLU A 343 -29.67 -12.83 25.21
N ASN A 344 -30.35 -12.59 24.09
CA ASN A 344 -31.77 -12.25 24.07
C ASN A 344 -32.50 -12.99 22.93
N PRO A 345 -33.06 -14.19 23.19
CA PRO A 345 -33.79 -14.97 22.19
C PRO A 345 -34.99 -14.25 21.55
N ALA A 346 -35.53 -13.21 22.22
CA ALA A 346 -36.66 -12.42 21.76
C ALA A 346 -36.27 -11.12 21.06
N ILE A 347 -34.99 -10.94 20.69
CA ILE A 347 -34.52 -9.75 20.00
C ILE A 347 -35.26 -9.60 18.64
N ASP A 348 -35.81 -8.41 18.40
CA ASP A 348 -36.53 -8.11 17.15
C ASP A 348 -35.54 -7.77 16.01
N ASP A 349 -36.00 -7.97 14.75
CA ASP A 349 -35.20 -7.78 13.58
C ASP A 349 -34.81 -6.30 13.38
N LYS A 350 -35.58 -5.34 13.90
CA LYS A 350 -35.24 -3.92 13.83
C LYS A 350 -34.08 -3.58 14.75
N THR A 351 -33.98 -4.22 15.91
CA THR A 351 -32.83 -4.05 16.80
C THR A 351 -31.61 -4.74 16.24
N LEU A 352 -31.74 -5.91 15.59
CA LEU A 352 -30.66 -6.58 14.87
C LEU A 352 -30.13 -5.72 13.72
N GLN A 353 -31.01 -5.12 12.93
CA GLN A 353 -30.60 -4.24 11.85
C GLN A 353 -29.79 -3.04 12.35
N ARG A 354 -30.21 -2.45 13.49
CA ARG A 354 -29.44 -1.36 14.12
C ARG A 354 -28.03 -1.82 14.57
N LEU A 355 -27.90 -3.03 15.06
CA LEU A 355 -26.56 -3.58 15.40
C LEU A 355 -25.71 -3.77 14.16
N PHE A 356 -26.28 -4.17 13.03
CA PHE A 356 -25.58 -4.28 11.75
C PHE A 356 -25.17 -2.92 11.21
N ASP A 357 -26.05 -1.91 11.28
CA ASP A 357 -25.75 -0.53 10.87
C ASP A 357 -24.60 0.06 11.72
N ILE A 358 -24.60 -0.19 13.03
CA ILE A 358 -23.51 0.22 13.94
C ILE A 358 -22.22 -0.50 13.57
N ASN A 359 -22.27 -1.79 13.26
CA ASN A 359 -21.12 -2.58 12.85
C ASN A 359 -20.53 -2.04 11.54
N GLU A 360 -21.36 -1.77 10.56
CA GLU A 360 -20.97 -1.22 9.28
C GLU A 360 -20.32 0.17 9.45
N PHE A 361 -20.97 1.05 10.22
CA PHE A 361 -20.42 2.37 10.56
C PHE A 361 -19.07 2.26 11.30
N THR A 362 -18.96 1.34 12.26
CA THR A 362 -17.71 1.13 13.01
C THR A 362 -16.59 0.65 12.09
N ASN A 363 -16.88 -0.33 11.21
CA ASN A 363 -15.90 -0.83 10.27
C ASN A 363 -15.46 0.24 9.26
N SER A 364 -16.39 1.05 8.77
CA SER A 364 -16.05 2.18 7.88
C SER A 364 -15.15 3.20 8.58
N SER A 365 -15.46 3.51 9.86
CA SER A 365 -14.66 4.44 10.68
C SER A 365 -13.25 3.91 11.00
N ILE A 366 -13.11 2.60 11.23
CA ILE A 366 -11.82 1.93 11.44
C ILE A 366 -11.06 1.86 10.11
N GLY A 367 -11.77 1.65 8.99
CA GLY A 367 -11.21 1.65 7.65
C GLY A 367 -10.48 2.93 7.30
N MET A 368 -10.99 4.06 7.71
CA MET A 368 -10.38 5.38 7.49
C MET A 368 -9.18 5.67 8.38
N LYS A 369 -9.01 4.99 9.52
CA LYS A 369 -7.91 5.24 10.48
C LYS A 369 -6.66 4.40 10.27
N ASN A 370 -6.71 3.36 9.46
CA ASN A 370 -5.61 2.40 9.32
C ASN A 370 -5.10 2.33 7.87
N ASP A 371 -4.23 3.26 7.51
CA ASP A 371 -3.33 3.20 6.33
C ASP A 371 -2.24 2.11 6.46
N LEU A 372 -2.46 1.07 7.25
CA LEU A 372 -1.61 -0.10 7.21
C LEU A 372 -2.04 -0.95 6.01
N PRO A 373 -1.11 -1.43 5.18
CA PRO A 373 -1.44 -2.37 4.12
C PRO A 373 -2.08 -3.61 4.74
N ARG A 374 -3.41 -3.72 4.62
CA ARG A 374 -4.24 -4.71 5.32
C ARG A 374 -4.06 -6.15 4.86
N ASN A 375 -3.21 -6.39 3.87
CA ASN A 375 -2.93 -7.70 3.32
C ASN A 375 -1.43 -7.86 3.03
N VAL A 376 -0.59 -7.71 4.06
CA VAL A 376 0.77 -8.23 3.98
C VAL A 376 0.71 -9.69 4.40
N ASP A 377 0.66 -10.60 3.44
CA ASP A 377 0.87 -12.02 3.71
C ASP A 377 2.35 -12.22 4.02
N TRP A 378 2.67 -12.57 5.26
CA TRP A 378 4.02 -12.87 5.66
C TRP A 378 4.08 -14.21 6.38
N LYS A 379 5.13 -14.97 6.10
CA LYS A 379 5.36 -16.29 6.68
C LYS A 379 6.79 -16.44 7.11
N LEU A 380 7.01 -16.98 8.28
CA LEU A 380 8.35 -17.43 8.69
C LEU A 380 8.69 -18.71 7.93
N LYS A 381 9.86 -18.75 7.29
CA LYS A 381 10.35 -19.95 6.58
C LYS A 381 11.32 -20.74 7.45
N TYR A 382 12.38 -20.12 7.92
CA TYR A 382 13.29 -20.74 8.86
C TYR A 382 14.02 -19.72 9.70
N ILE A 383 14.49 -20.15 10.87
CA ILE A 383 15.42 -19.39 11.71
C ILE A 383 16.63 -20.25 12.08
N GLU A 384 17.82 -19.73 11.90
CA GLU A 384 19.09 -20.29 12.34
C GLU A 384 19.72 -19.32 13.34
N PHE A 385 20.09 -19.81 14.52
CA PHE A 385 20.64 -18.93 15.54
C PHE A 385 21.64 -19.65 16.45
N GLY A 386 22.52 -18.88 17.05
CA GLY A 386 23.47 -19.39 18.00
C GLY A 386 23.89 -18.38 19.04
N ASN A 387 24.14 -18.86 20.25
CA ASN A 387 24.65 -18.10 21.38
C ASN A 387 23.75 -16.94 21.81
N MET A 388 22.42 -17.14 21.77
CA MET A 388 21.42 -16.17 22.20
C MET A 388 20.68 -16.67 23.44
N PHE A 389 20.54 -15.84 24.45
CA PHE A 389 19.93 -16.16 25.75
C PHE A 389 20.50 -17.48 26.35
N SER A 390 19.63 -18.47 26.59
CA SER A 390 20.01 -19.79 27.09
C SER A 390 20.52 -20.77 26.03
N TYR A 391 20.38 -20.41 24.75
CA TYR A 391 20.77 -21.30 23.64
C TYR A 391 22.24 -21.21 23.31
N GLY A 392 22.85 -22.39 23.05
CA GLY A 392 24.22 -22.51 22.55
C GLY A 392 24.32 -22.35 21.03
N LYS A 393 25.36 -22.93 20.46
CA LYS A 393 25.66 -22.86 19.02
C LYS A 393 24.70 -23.74 18.20
N ARG A 394 24.41 -23.30 16.94
CA ARG A 394 23.75 -24.09 15.88
C ARG A 394 22.36 -24.62 16.24
N ASN A 395 21.42 -23.71 16.40
CA ASN A 395 19.99 -24.03 16.48
C ASN A 395 19.32 -23.68 15.15
N LYS A 396 18.40 -24.52 14.72
CA LYS A 396 17.60 -24.29 13.49
C LYS A 396 16.18 -24.72 13.69
N ILE A 397 15.24 -23.90 13.22
CA ILE A 397 13.82 -24.24 13.14
C ILE A 397 13.37 -23.97 11.72
N ASP A 398 12.72 -24.97 11.15
CA ASP A 398 12.12 -24.91 9.81
C ASP A 398 10.60 -24.82 9.98
N PHE A 399 10.06 -23.61 9.82
CA PHE A 399 8.63 -23.35 9.97
C PHE A 399 7.82 -23.87 8.79
N THR A 400 8.44 -24.13 7.63
CA THR A 400 7.73 -24.65 6.45
C THR A 400 7.20 -26.07 6.67
N LYS A 401 7.75 -26.78 7.66
CA LYS A 401 7.33 -28.12 8.06
C LYS A 401 6.27 -28.13 9.15
N LEU A 402 5.92 -26.96 9.66
CA LEU A 402 4.96 -26.79 10.75
C LEU A 402 3.62 -26.32 10.20
N ASN A 403 2.53 -27.00 10.59
CA ASN A 403 1.18 -26.65 10.16
C ASN A 403 0.25 -26.58 11.37
N GLY A 404 -0.68 -25.62 11.36
CA GLY A 404 -1.67 -25.44 12.43
C GLY A 404 -1.04 -24.94 13.74
N VAL A 405 -1.57 -25.39 14.87
CA VAL A 405 -1.08 -25.02 16.21
C VAL A 405 0.04 -25.96 16.62
N VAL A 406 1.23 -25.39 16.87
CA VAL A 406 2.41 -26.14 17.28
C VAL A 406 2.72 -25.87 18.75
N GLY A 407 2.76 -26.92 19.57
CA GLY A 407 3.13 -26.84 20.97
C GLY A 407 4.64 -27.04 21.19
N VAL A 408 5.30 -26.10 21.87
CA VAL A 408 6.68 -26.25 22.33
C VAL A 408 6.66 -26.76 23.78
N VAL A 409 7.02 -28.03 23.96
CA VAL A 409 7.02 -28.70 25.26
C VAL A 409 8.45 -28.94 25.72
N ALA A 410 8.79 -28.41 26.90
CA ALA A 410 10.08 -28.61 27.53
C ALA A 410 9.99 -28.24 29.02
N PRO A 411 10.91 -28.68 29.89
CA PRO A 411 10.94 -28.31 31.31
C PRO A 411 10.97 -26.80 31.54
N ASN A 412 10.56 -26.36 32.73
CA ASN A 412 10.71 -24.95 33.09
C ASN A 412 12.18 -24.52 33.05
N HIS A 413 12.41 -23.25 32.70
CA HIS A 413 13.74 -22.65 32.50
C HIS A 413 14.57 -23.20 31.31
N SER A 414 14.01 -24.07 30.47
CA SER A 414 14.70 -24.59 29.27
C SER A 414 14.85 -23.60 28.10
N GLY A 415 14.24 -22.42 28.20
CA GLY A 415 14.36 -21.40 27.15
C GLY A 415 13.17 -21.31 26.18
N LYS A 416 12.02 -21.95 26.46
CA LYS A 416 10.81 -21.88 25.59
C LYS A 416 10.44 -20.46 25.19
N SER A 417 10.31 -19.56 26.16
CA SER A 417 9.95 -18.17 25.92
C SER A 417 11.08 -17.38 25.22
N ALA A 418 12.34 -17.76 25.43
CA ALA A 418 13.48 -17.13 24.76
C ALA A 418 13.45 -17.36 23.24
N LEU A 419 12.79 -18.41 22.76
CA LEU A 419 12.65 -18.68 21.33
C LEU A 419 11.83 -17.57 20.63
N ILE A 420 10.71 -17.18 21.24
CA ILE A 420 9.88 -16.07 20.73
C ILE A 420 10.67 -14.76 20.81
N ASP A 421 11.40 -14.53 21.91
CA ASP A 421 12.25 -13.34 22.08
C ASP A 421 13.37 -13.26 21.03
N ILE A 422 13.92 -14.39 20.60
CA ILE A 422 14.95 -14.43 19.52
C ILE A 422 14.33 -14.01 18.20
N ILE A 423 13.14 -14.51 17.86
CA ILE A 423 12.43 -14.11 16.65
C ILE A 423 12.10 -12.61 16.69
N ALA A 424 11.49 -12.13 17.79
CA ALA A 424 11.14 -10.73 17.98
C ALA A 424 12.37 -9.81 17.90
N TYR A 425 13.46 -10.17 18.58
CA TYR A 425 14.71 -9.42 18.53
C TYR A 425 15.30 -9.36 17.12
N THR A 426 15.21 -10.47 16.37
CA THR A 426 15.73 -10.53 15.00
C THR A 426 14.99 -9.57 14.08
N ILE A 427 13.67 -9.45 14.22
CA ILE A 427 12.83 -8.58 13.39
C ILE A 427 12.91 -7.13 13.87
N PHE A 428 12.70 -6.88 15.17
CA PHE A 428 12.38 -5.56 15.72
C PHE A 428 13.55 -4.90 16.50
N ASP A 429 14.71 -5.55 16.64
CA ASP A 429 15.84 -5.09 17.48
C ASP A 429 15.50 -4.92 18.98
N THR A 430 14.38 -5.49 19.40
CA THR A 430 13.89 -5.50 20.77
C THR A 430 13.05 -6.75 21.01
N CYS A 431 12.93 -7.15 22.27
CA CYS A 431 12.06 -8.26 22.65
C CYS A 431 11.40 -7.98 24.01
N SER A 432 10.57 -8.90 24.50
CA SER A 432 9.86 -8.73 25.76
C SER A 432 10.75 -8.55 26.98
N ARG A 433 12.02 -9.00 26.90
CA ARG A 433 12.95 -8.99 28.02
C ARG A 433 13.94 -7.84 27.99
N THR A 434 14.37 -7.41 26.80
CA THR A 434 15.44 -6.43 26.66
C THR A 434 15.50 -5.80 25.28
N PHE A 435 16.02 -4.59 25.22
CA PHE A 435 16.45 -3.91 23.99
C PHE A 435 17.99 -3.87 23.86
N LYS A 436 18.73 -4.45 24.82
CA LYS A 436 20.20 -4.41 24.83
C LYS A 436 20.78 -5.70 24.27
N ALA A 437 21.54 -5.60 23.20
CA ALA A 437 22.21 -6.74 22.55
C ALA A 437 23.10 -7.56 23.49
N ILE A 438 23.71 -6.92 24.50
CA ILE A 438 24.55 -7.59 25.50
C ILE A 438 23.75 -8.55 26.39
N GLU A 439 22.46 -8.27 26.60
CA GLU A 439 21.56 -9.13 27.39
C GLU A 439 20.96 -10.26 26.56
N VAL A 440 20.97 -10.11 25.24
CA VAL A 440 20.60 -11.15 24.27
C VAL A 440 21.72 -12.17 24.11
N LEU A 441 22.98 -11.71 24.19
CA LEU A 441 24.15 -12.58 24.09
C LEU A 441 24.18 -13.60 25.24
N ASN A 442 24.41 -14.87 24.91
CA ASN A 442 24.61 -15.92 25.90
C ASN A 442 25.85 -15.62 26.75
N ASN A 443 25.70 -15.68 28.10
CA ASN A 443 26.75 -15.33 29.07
C ASN A 443 28.04 -16.11 28.92
N LYS A 444 28.01 -17.27 28.28
CA LYS A 444 29.18 -18.16 28.05
C LYS A 444 29.82 -17.92 26.68
N SER A 445 29.34 -16.92 25.91
CA SER A 445 29.78 -16.70 24.54
C SER A 445 30.29 -15.27 24.35
N LYS A 446 31.12 -15.09 23.33
CA LYS A 446 31.66 -13.78 22.95
C LYS A 446 30.94 -13.17 21.74
N ASN A 447 30.14 -13.95 21.05
CA ASN A 447 29.40 -13.54 19.88
C ASN A 447 28.07 -14.28 19.82
N PHE A 448 27.11 -13.68 19.15
CA PHE A 448 25.88 -14.33 18.70
C PHE A 448 25.64 -14.09 17.22
N GLU A 449 24.86 -14.96 16.64
CA GLU A 449 24.45 -14.88 15.24
C GLU A 449 23.00 -15.37 15.10
N VAL A 450 22.22 -14.69 14.28
CA VAL A 450 20.87 -15.13 13.91
C VAL A 450 20.57 -14.77 12.47
N LYS A 451 20.00 -15.75 11.75
CA LYS A 451 19.54 -15.61 10.37
C LYS A 451 18.09 -16.04 10.31
N LEU A 452 17.20 -15.14 9.96
CA LEU A 452 15.76 -15.38 9.82
C LEU A 452 15.37 -15.20 8.37
N SER A 453 14.74 -16.22 7.79
CA SER A 453 14.11 -16.14 6.48
C SER A 453 12.59 -16.02 6.66
N LEU A 454 12.00 -15.07 5.96
CA LEU A 454 10.57 -14.81 5.93
C LEU A 454 10.14 -14.50 4.50
N GLU A 455 8.95 -14.92 4.17
CA GLU A 455 8.28 -14.57 2.92
C GLU A 455 7.31 -13.42 3.21
N VAL A 456 7.33 -12.38 2.39
CA VAL A 456 6.38 -11.26 2.46
C VAL A 456 5.80 -11.07 1.07
N ASN A 457 4.49 -11.25 0.93
CA ASN A 457 3.77 -11.14 -0.35
C ASN A 457 4.41 -11.99 -1.48
N GLY A 458 4.89 -13.20 -1.14
CA GLY A 458 5.52 -14.11 -2.11
C GLY A 458 6.98 -13.79 -2.45
N VAL A 459 7.61 -12.85 -1.76
CA VAL A 459 9.03 -12.51 -1.92
C VAL A 459 9.80 -12.93 -0.67
N ASP A 460 10.93 -13.61 -0.86
CA ASP A 460 11.76 -14.09 0.23
C ASP A 460 12.75 -13.04 0.70
N TYR A 461 12.76 -12.81 2.00
CA TYR A 461 13.68 -11.90 2.68
C TYR A 461 14.49 -12.64 3.73
N ILE A 462 15.72 -12.18 3.96
CA ILE A 462 16.59 -12.71 4.98
C ILE A 462 17.11 -11.56 5.85
N ILE A 463 16.89 -11.68 7.16
CA ILE A 463 17.49 -10.80 8.16
C ILE A 463 18.64 -11.57 8.82
N HIS A 464 19.83 -11.01 8.77
CA HIS A 464 21.02 -11.59 9.39
C HIS A 464 21.61 -10.60 10.39
N ARG A 465 21.60 -10.97 11.68
CA ARG A 465 22.19 -10.16 12.75
C ARG A 465 23.37 -10.88 13.37
N THR A 466 24.46 -10.16 13.59
CA THR A 466 25.63 -10.66 14.30
C THR A 466 26.03 -9.68 15.38
N GLY A 467 26.22 -10.16 16.60
CA GLY A 467 26.69 -9.37 17.73
C GLY A 467 28.06 -9.87 18.23
N LEU A 468 28.96 -8.96 18.55
CA LEU A 468 30.28 -9.26 19.05
C LEU A 468 30.55 -8.52 20.36
N LEU A 469 30.86 -9.25 21.42
CA LEU A 469 31.23 -8.68 22.71
C LEU A 469 32.55 -7.90 22.58
N LYS A 470 32.51 -6.63 22.93
CA LYS A 470 33.68 -5.75 23.03
C LYS A 470 33.81 -5.22 24.45
N GLU A 471 35.02 -5.26 24.98
CA GLU A 471 35.35 -4.65 26.26
C GLU A 471 36.15 -3.37 26.02
N ARG A 472 35.69 -2.27 26.60
CA ARG A 472 36.34 -0.96 26.51
C ARG A 472 36.65 -0.45 27.90
N ARG A 473 37.92 -0.16 28.18
CA ARG A 473 38.33 0.48 29.41
C ARG A 473 38.06 2.00 29.34
N VAL A 474 37.28 2.51 30.27
CA VAL A 474 37.00 3.93 30.36
C VAL A 474 38.26 4.64 30.94
N ARG A 475 38.86 5.56 30.17
CA ARG A 475 40.15 6.19 30.53
C ARG A 475 40.07 7.01 31.86
N LYS A 476 38.92 7.56 32.24
CA LYS A 476 38.74 8.40 33.45
C LYS A 476 38.51 7.57 34.72
N THR A 477 37.86 6.41 34.65
CA THR A 477 37.44 5.62 35.82
C THR A 477 38.14 4.30 35.94
N GLY A 478 38.85 3.86 34.91
CA GLY A 478 39.45 2.52 34.85
C GLY A 478 38.44 1.39 34.68
N GLU A 479 37.16 1.65 34.69
CA GLU A 479 36.09 0.69 34.57
C GLU A 479 36.08 -0.01 33.18
N ILE A 480 35.84 -1.31 33.17
CA ILE A 480 35.65 -2.08 31.94
C ILE A 480 34.14 -2.03 31.59
N ARG A 481 33.80 -1.34 30.54
CA ARG A 481 32.45 -1.38 29.96
C ARG A 481 32.37 -2.46 28.91
N ARG A 482 31.36 -3.32 29.04
CA ARG A 482 31.02 -4.35 28.07
C ARG A 482 29.96 -3.85 27.14
N LEU A 483 30.19 -3.94 25.82
CA LEU A 483 29.30 -3.53 24.75
C LEU A 483 29.18 -4.69 23.78
N CYS A 484 28.01 -4.84 23.16
CA CYS A 484 27.79 -5.80 22.10
C CYS A 484 27.25 -5.08 20.85
N PRO A 485 28.13 -4.43 20.07
CA PRO A 485 27.70 -3.86 18.80
C PRO A 485 27.15 -4.94 17.89
N VAL A 486 26.04 -4.61 17.19
CA VAL A 486 25.33 -5.52 16.29
C VAL A 486 25.47 -5.01 14.87
N ALA A 487 25.86 -5.89 13.97
CA ALA A 487 25.74 -5.69 12.54
C ALA A 487 24.46 -6.36 12.04
N VAL A 488 23.73 -5.67 11.19
CA VAL A 488 22.50 -6.16 10.58
C VAL A 488 22.67 -6.14 9.08
N LYS A 489 22.35 -7.25 8.44
CA LYS A 489 22.26 -7.37 7.00
C LYS A 489 20.86 -7.81 6.61
N PHE A 490 20.34 -7.22 5.56
CA PHE A 490 19.03 -7.50 5.04
C PHE A 490 19.13 -7.84 3.55
N TYR A 491 18.60 -9.00 3.19
CA TYR A 491 18.66 -9.49 1.82
C TYR A 491 17.26 -9.77 1.29
N VAL A 492 17.09 -9.62 -0.01
CA VAL A 492 15.98 -10.19 -0.77
C VAL A 492 16.54 -11.31 -1.65
N GLU A 493 15.80 -12.40 -1.78
CA GLU A 493 16.14 -13.49 -2.70
C GLU A 493 15.33 -13.31 -4.00
N GLU A 494 16.05 -13.00 -5.09
CA GLU A 494 15.46 -12.88 -6.42
C GLU A 494 16.19 -13.84 -7.38
N ASN A 495 15.44 -14.74 -8.01
CA ASN A 495 15.96 -15.73 -8.98
C ASN A 495 17.09 -16.63 -8.43
N GLY A 496 17.07 -16.93 -7.11
CA GLY A 496 18.12 -17.73 -6.45
C GLY A 496 19.40 -16.95 -6.10
N GLU A 497 19.44 -15.64 -6.34
CA GLU A 497 20.51 -14.74 -5.92
C GLU A 497 20.07 -13.88 -4.74
N LEU A 498 20.99 -13.68 -3.79
CA LEU A 498 20.79 -12.81 -2.64
C LEU A 498 21.25 -11.39 -2.97
N ILE A 499 20.31 -10.47 -3.02
CA ILE A 499 20.58 -9.04 -3.21
C ILE A 499 20.66 -8.39 -1.84
N ASP A 500 21.79 -7.75 -1.53
CA ASP A 500 22.00 -7.03 -0.26
C ASP A 500 21.24 -5.70 -0.27
N LEU A 501 20.25 -5.58 0.60
CA LEU A 501 19.44 -4.37 0.80
C LEU A 501 19.85 -3.59 2.06
N SER A 502 20.98 -3.95 2.68
CA SER A 502 21.44 -3.35 3.93
C SER A 502 21.70 -1.86 3.75
N GLY A 503 21.10 -1.04 4.60
CA GLY A 503 21.46 0.37 4.74
C GLY A 503 22.74 0.56 5.53
N ALA A 504 23.25 1.79 5.60
CA ALA A 504 24.33 2.14 6.50
C ALA A 504 23.94 1.81 7.95
N ALA A 505 24.82 1.14 8.67
CA ALA A 505 24.60 0.81 10.07
C ALA A 505 24.25 2.09 10.84
N ARG A 506 23.19 2.02 11.68
CA ARG A 506 22.93 3.09 12.63
C ARG A 506 24.14 3.26 13.53
N SER A 507 24.77 4.42 13.44
CA SER A 507 25.85 4.85 14.34
C SER A 507 25.31 5.11 15.75
#